data_4b6597fcb65478bd4370b60ab5e1dd3b
#
_entry.id   4b6597fcb65478bd4370b60ab5e1dd3b
#
_cell.length_a   1.000
_cell.length_b   1.000
_cell.length_c   1.000
_cell.angle_alpha   90.00
_cell.angle_beta   90.00
_cell.angle_gamma   90.00
#
_symmetry.space_group_name_H-M   'P 1'
#
loop_
_entity.id
_entity.type
_entity.pdbx_description
1 polymer ?
#
loop_
_entity_poly.entity_id
_entity_poly.type
_entity_poly.pdbx_seq_one_letter_code
_entity_poly.pdbx_strand_id
1 'polypeptide(L)'
;MVGLDPRHEGVRIAQLSDIHVGNLTPASHIRAAIAAPNASQPDLIVLTGDYVCWKRQEVELAEEQLAGLKAPRVLAVLGNHDYFVWGAGVRTVLERNGYEVLRNQTTVADVRGAPLPIVGVDDPVTRHDDLDAAFAGAPKQLPRIVLCHAPDRGPDVAKRGADLVLSGHTHGGQIFIKGITDRIMKKVGLRYRRGMYDLAGSKATQMYVTPGVGFSGITRRVGEGTSAEVALFTLHAA
;
A
#
# COMPACT_ATOMS: atom_id res chain seq x y z
N MET A 1 -1.45 18.50 3.25
CA MET A 1 -0.03 18.33 2.81
C MET A 1 0.53 19.70 2.45
N VAL A 2 1.68 20.06 2.98
CA VAL A 2 2.36 21.35 2.68
C VAL A 2 2.84 21.37 1.23
N GLY A 3 2.60 22.47 0.51
CA GLY A 3 3.00 22.62 -0.90
C GLY A 3 2.16 21.84 -1.90
N LEU A 4 1.01 21.37 -1.49
CA LEU A 4 0.05 20.72 -2.40
C LEU A 4 -0.48 21.74 -3.41
N ASP A 5 -0.55 21.34 -4.70
CA ASP A 5 -1.18 22.19 -5.72
C ASP A 5 -2.66 22.42 -5.37
N PRO A 6 -3.17 23.64 -5.47
CA PRO A 6 -4.59 23.93 -5.15
C PRO A 6 -5.60 23.05 -5.89
N ARG A 7 -5.27 22.56 -7.10
CA ARG A 7 -6.11 21.62 -7.86
C ARG A 7 -6.25 20.25 -7.20
N HIS A 8 -5.32 19.89 -6.32
CA HIS A 8 -5.39 18.65 -5.55
C HIS A 8 -6.25 18.77 -4.29
N GLU A 9 -6.83 19.94 -3.97
CA GLU A 9 -7.77 20.04 -2.86
C GLU A 9 -8.96 19.10 -3.08
N GLY A 10 -9.24 18.25 -2.10
CA GLY A 10 -10.30 17.25 -2.16
C GLY A 10 -10.02 16.06 -3.09
N VAL A 11 -8.80 15.87 -3.58
CA VAL A 11 -8.40 14.64 -4.32
C VAL A 11 -8.59 13.42 -3.43
N ARG A 12 -9.22 12.38 -3.98
CA ARG A 12 -9.51 11.14 -3.28
C ARG A 12 -8.58 10.02 -3.75
N ILE A 13 -7.90 9.40 -2.79
CA ILE A 13 -7.00 8.26 -3.03
C ILE A 13 -7.53 7.06 -2.26
N ALA A 14 -7.82 5.95 -2.94
CA ALA A 14 -8.18 4.70 -2.28
C ALA A 14 -6.96 3.79 -2.18
N GLN A 15 -6.74 3.23 -0.99
CA GLN A 15 -5.67 2.25 -0.74
C GLN A 15 -6.26 0.87 -0.45
N LEU A 16 -5.74 -0.14 -1.18
CA LEU A 16 -5.92 -1.55 -0.87
C LEU A 16 -4.55 -2.18 -0.62
N SER A 17 -4.50 -3.17 0.27
CA SER A 17 -3.28 -3.88 0.63
C SER A 17 -3.60 -5.26 1.14
N ASP A 18 -2.61 -6.14 1.14
CA ASP A 18 -2.68 -7.43 1.83
C ASP A 18 -3.96 -8.21 1.47
N ILE A 19 -4.21 -8.36 0.17
CA ILE A 19 -5.43 -9.00 -0.35
C ILE A 19 -5.36 -10.50 -0.14
N HIS A 20 -4.17 -11.10 -0.27
CA HIS A 20 -3.90 -12.51 -0.04
C HIS A 20 -4.90 -13.43 -0.76
N VAL A 21 -4.98 -13.29 -2.09
CA VAL A 21 -5.73 -14.23 -2.93
C VAL A 21 -5.26 -15.64 -2.62
N GLY A 22 -6.20 -16.52 -2.29
CA GLY A 22 -5.93 -17.90 -1.92
C GLY A 22 -6.98 -18.47 -0.98
N ASN A 23 -6.69 -19.64 -0.41
CA ASN A 23 -7.66 -20.39 0.37
C ASN A 23 -8.13 -19.74 1.67
N LEU A 24 -7.36 -18.76 2.20
CA LEU A 24 -7.68 -18.10 3.47
C LEU A 24 -8.63 -16.93 3.30
N THR A 25 -8.56 -16.20 2.17
CA THR A 25 -9.42 -15.06 1.89
C THR A 25 -10.53 -15.46 0.93
N PRO A 26 -11.81 -15.45 1.36
CA PRO A 26 -12.92 -15.81 0.48
C PRO A 26 -13.01 -14.88 -0.74
N ALA A 27 -13.25 -15.43 -1.94
CA ALA A 27 -13.39 -14.64 -3.16
C ALA A 27 -14.52 -13.58 -3.09
N SER A 28 -15.60 -13.85 -2.33
CA SER A 28 -16.66 -12.86 -2.07
C SER A 28 -16.13 -11.65 -1.28
N HIS A 29 -15.21 -11.86 -0.35
CA HIS A 29 -14.58 -10.80 0.42
C HIS A 29 -13.67 -9.94 -0.46
N ILE A 30 -12.88 -10.57 -1.34
CA ILE A 30 -12.04 -9.86 -2.31
C ILE A 30 -12.91 -9.05 -3.28
N ARG A 31 -13.98 -9.65 -3.82
CA ARG A 31 -14.91 -8.90 -4.69
C ARG A 31 -15.51 -7.68 -4.01
N ALA A 32 -15.89 -7.79 -2.74
CA ALA A 32 -16.40 -6.65 -1.97
C ALA A 32 -15.33 -5.56 -1.80
N ALA A 33 -14.08 -5.95 -1.54
CA ALA A 33 -12.96 -5.02 -1.41
C ALA A 33 -12.59 -4.32 -2.74
N ILE A 34 -12.72 -5.01 -3.88
CA ILE A 34 -12.53 -4.40 -5.21
C ILE A 34 -13.69 -3.45 -5.56
N ALA A 35 -14.91 -3.78 -5.16
CA ALA A 35 -16.08 -2.94 -5.42
C ALA A 35 -16.11 -1.65 -4.57
N ALA A 36 -15.62 -1.71 -3.33
CA ALA A 36 -15.70 -0.61 -2.37
C ALA A 36 -15.04 0.69 -2.85
N PRO A 37 -13.79 0.71 -3.35
CA PRO A 37 -13.18 1.94 -3.85
C PRO A 37 -13.91 2.50 -5.07
N ASN A 38 -14.43 1.63 -5.96
CA ASN A 38 -15.14 2.06 -7.15
C ASN A 38 -16.38 2.91 -6.82
N ALA A 39 -17.08 2.57 -5.73
CA ALA A 39 -18.26 3.32 -5.28
C ALA A 39 -17.89 4.74 -4.82
N SER A 40 -16.67 4.96 -4.36
CA SER A 40 -16.18 6.28 -3.92
C SER A 40 -15.69 7.15 -5.09
N GLN A 41 -15.56 6.59 -6.31
CA GLN A 41 -15.01 7.27 -7.48
C GLN A 41 -13.69 8.00 -7.18
N PRO A 42 -12.61 7.29 -6.79
CA PRO A 42 -11.36 7.91 -6.41
C PRO A 42 -10.64 8.48 -7.64
N ASP A 43 -9.86 9.54 -7.44
CA ASP A 43 -8.97 10.10 -8.45
C ASP A 43 -7.76 9.19 -8.72
N LEU A 44 -7.38 8.39 -7.72
CA LEU A 44 -6.27 7.46 -7.78
C LEU A 44 -6.55 6.23 -6.90
N ILE A 45 -6.20 5.04 -7.37
CA ILE A 45 -6.14 3.84 -6.52
C ILE A 45 -4.69 3.43 -6.36
N VAL A 46 -4.30 3.07 -5.14
CA VAL A 46 -2.97 2.57 -4.81
C VAL A 46 -3.06 1.21 -4.14
N LEU A 47 -2.19 0.31 -4.58
CA LEU A 47 -2.10 -1.07 -4.11
C LEU A 47 -0.74 -1.27 -3.44
N THR A 48 -0.74 -1.59 -2.14
CA THR A 48 0.49 -1.59 -1.35
C THR A 48 1.01 -3.00 -1.00
N GLY A 49 0.83 -3.96 -1.92
CA GLY A 49 1.48 -5.28 -1.86
C GLY A 49 0.67 -6.41 -1.23
N ASP A 50 1.26 -7.60 -1.25
CA ASP A 50 0.73 -8.86 -0.74
C ASP A 50 -0.61 -9.27 -1.38
N TYR A 51 -0.55 -9.48 -2.71
CA TYR A 51 -1.72 -9.86 -3.51
C TYR A 51 -2.04 -11.34 -3.41
N VAL A 52 -1.01 -12.21 -3.29
CA VAL A 52 -1.12 -13.66 -3.16
C VAL A 52 -0.64 -14.13 -1.78
N CYS A 53 -0.97 -15.37 -1.40
CA CYS A 53 -0.68 -15.86 -0.06
C CYS A 53 0.57 -16.76 -0.02
N TRP A 54 0.51 -17.98 -0.60
CA TRP A 54 1.57 -18.97 -0.46
C TRP A 54 1.86 -19.82 -1.70
N LYS A 55 0.95 -19.88 -2.67
CA LYS A 55 1.01 -20.85 -3.77
C LYS A 55 1.06 -20.18 -5.12
N ARG A 56 1.85 -20.74 -6.04
CA ARG A 56 1.98 -20.21 -7.40
C ARG A 56 0.65 -20.17 -8.17
N GLN A 57 -0.25 -21.13 -7.96
CA GLN A 57 -1.59 -21.15 -8.56
C GLN A 57 -2.45 -19.95 -8.16
N GLU A 58 -2.16 -19.31 -7.04
CA GLU A 58 -2.86 -18.11 -6.58
C GLU A 58 -2.58 -16.89 -7.47
N VAL A 59 -1.47 -16.90 -8.22
CA VAL A 59 -1.11 -15.83 -9.16
C VAL A 59 -2.10 -15.80 -10.34
N GLU A 60 -2.51 -16.97 -10.85
CA GLU A 60 -3.52 -17.06 -11.91
C GLU A 60 -4.90 -16.61 -11.42
N LEU A 61 -5.26 -17.01 -10.20
CA LEU A 61 -6.50 -16.57 -9.54
C LEU A 61 -6.48 -15.05 -9.27
N ALA A 62 -5.33 -14.47 -9.00
CA ALA A 62 -5.19 -13.05 -8.75
C ALA A 62 -5.51 -12.21 -10.00
N GLU A 63 -5.24 -12.70 -11.21
CA GLU A 63 -5.60 -12.00 -12.45
C GLU A 63 -7.11 -11.71 -12.51
N GLU A 64 -7.93 -12.72 -12.21
CA GLU A 64 -9.38 -12.58 -12.21
C GLU A 64 -9.89 -11.80 -10.99
N GLN A 65 -9.40 -12.14 -9.80
CA GLN A 65 -9.96 -11.62 -8.55
C GLN A 65 -9.57 -10.17 -8.25
N LEU A 66 -8.45 -9.68 -8.81
CA LEU A 66 -8.02 -8.30 -8.68
C LEU A 66 -8.53 -7.39 -9.81
N ALA A 67 -9.17 -7.97 -10.83
CA ALA A 67 -9.72 -7.20 -11.93
C ALA A 67 -10.86 -6.27 -11.48
N GLY A 68 -11.04 -5.15 -12.21
CA GLY A 68 -12.23 -4.30 -12.09
C GLY A 68 -12.10 -3.10 -11.17
N LEU A 69 -10.90 -2.75 -10.69
CA LEU A 69 -10.66 -1.45 -10.06
C LEU A 69 -10.83 -0.33 -11.10
N LYS A 70 -11.54 0.74 -10.74
CA LYS A 70 -11.91 1.85 -11.62
C LYS A 70 -11.41 3.17 -11.05
N ALA A 71 -10.32 3.66 -11.60
CA ALA A 71 -9.79 5.01 -11.39
C ALA A 71 -9.02 5.43 -12.64
N PRO A 72 -8.75 6.72 -12.86
CA PRO A 72 -7.89 7.19 -13.94
C PRO A 72 -6.52 6.51 -13.97
N ARG A 73 -5.98 6.20 -12.80
CA ARG A 73 -4.75 5.38 -12.64
C ARG A 73 -4.88 4.46 -11.44
N VAL A 74 -4.33 3.26 -11.58
CA VAL A 74 -4.14 2.29 -10.49
C VAL A 74 -2.64 2.00 -10.41
N LEU A 75 -2.02 2.35 -9.30
CA LEU A 75 -0.58 2.18 -9.06
C LEU A 75 -0.36 1.09 -8.02
N ALA A 76 0.65 0.27 -8.20
CA ALA A 76 0.93 -0.87 -7.33
C ALA A 76 2.41 -0.95 -6.96
N VAL A 77 2.71 -1.44 -5.76
CA VAL A 77 4.01 -1.98 -5.36
C VAL A 77 3.84 -3.43 -4.94
N LEU A 78 4.92 -4.20 -4.93
CA LEU A 78 4.89 -5.60 -4.47
C LEU A 78 5.15 -5.68 -2.97
N GLY A 79 4.65 -6.76 -2.35
CA GLY A 79 4.93 -7.12 -0.97
C GLY A 79 5.74 -8.43 -0.88
N ASN A 80 6.09 -8.82 0.34
CA ASN A 80 6.96 -9.96 0.56
C ASN A 80 6.32 -11.30 0.15
N HIS A 81 5.01 -11.48 0.33
CA HIS A 81 4.33 -12.70 -0.11
C HIS A 81 4.34 -12.85 -1.63
N ASP A 82 4.27 -11.73 -2.37
CA ASP A 82 4.36 -11.76 -3.83
C ASP A 82 5.70 -12.33 -4.28
N TYR A 83 6.80 -11.92 -3.63
CA TYR A 83 8.14 -12.44 -3.89
C TYR A 83 8.33 -13.88 -3.41
N PHE A 84 7.79 -14.26 -2.26
CA PHE A 84 7.85 -15.64 -1.78
C PHE A 84 7.17 -16.61 -2.73
N VAL A 85 6.14 -16.15 -3.44
CA VAL A 85 5.41 -16.98 -4.41
C VAL A 85 6.04 -16.88 -5.80
N TRP A 86 6.01 -15.70 -6.42
CA TRP A 86 6.57 -15.42 -7.75
C TRP A 86 6.36 -13.95 -8.15
N GLY A 87 7.22 -13.06 -7.68
CA GLY A 87 7.07 -11.61 -7.89
C GLY A 87 6.92 -11.18 -9.36
N ALA A 88 7.66 -11.82 -10.28
CA ALA A 88 7.53 -11.52 -11.72
C ALA A 88 6.15 -11.90 -12.28
N GLY A 89 5.57 -13.01 -11.82
CA GLY A 89 4.23 -13.44 -12.24
C GLY A 89 3.15 -12.53 -11.68
N VAL A 90 3.25 -12.16 -10.40
CA VAL A 90 2.32 -11.21 -9.76
C VAL A 90 2.35 -9.87 -10.50
N ARG A 91 3.55 -9.35 -10.79
CA ARG A 91 3.71 -8.15 -11.59
C ARG A 91 2.97 -8.25 -12.93
N THR A 92 3.21 -9.34 -13.69
CA THR A 92 2.58 -9.55 -15.00
C THR A 92 1.05 -9.54 -14.91
N VAL A 93 0.49 -10.16 -13.86
CA VAL A 93 -0.95 -10.21 -13.63
C VAL A 93 -1.52 -8.82 -13.34
N LEU A 94 -0.85 -8.02 -12.52
CA LEU A 94 -1.26 -6.65 -12.22
C LEU A 94 -1.21 -5.78 -13.49
N GLU A 95 -0.15 -5.90 -14.29
CA GLU A 95 0.01 -5.17 -15.56
C GLU A 95 -1.07 -5.57 -16.58
N ARG A 96 -1.47 -6.85 -16.66
CA ARG A 96 -2.59 -7.30 -17.50
C ARG A 96 -3.94 -6.74 -17.09
N ASN A 97 -4.12 -6.46 -15.81
CA ASN A 97 -5.28 -5.74 -15.30
C ASN A 97 -5.23 -4.23 -15.57
N GLY A 98 -4.17 -3.73 -16.24
CA GLY A 98 -3.96 -2.32 -16.54
C GLY A 98 -3.40 -1.51 -15.37
N TYR A 99 -2.85 -2.17 -14.35
CA TYR A 99 -2.26 -1.52 -13.18
C TYR A 99 -0.77 -1.27 -13.41
N GLU A 100 -0.29 -0.09 -13.06
CA GLU A 100 1.12 0.27 -13.19
C GLU A 100 1.90 -0.19 -11.94
N VAL A 101 2.82 -1.12 -12.12
CA VAL A 101 3.63 -1.65 -11.02
C VAL A 101 4.93 -0.88 -10.90
N LEU A 102 5.10 -0.18 -9.79
CA LEU A 102 6.29 0.62 -9.48
C LEU A 102 7.30 -0.24 -8.71
N ARG A 103 8.53 -0.31 -9.22
CA ARG A 103 9.64 -1.02 -8.57
C ARG A 103 10.84 -0.10 -8.47
N ASN A 104 11.04 0.50 -7.28
CA ASN A 104 12.10 1.47 -7.02
C ASN A 104 12.12 2.59 -8.07
N GLN A 105 10.97 3.17 -8.33
CA GLN A 105 10.82 4.22 -9.34
C GLN A 105 9.77 5.25 -8.94
N THR A 106 9.92 6.45 -9.47
CA THR A 106 8.93 7.52 -9.36
C THR A 106 8.13 7.63 -10.66
N THR A 107 6.82 7.74 -10.54
CA THR A 107 5.92 8.21 -11.61
C THR A 107 5.32 9.55 -11.20
N VAL A 108 5.01 10.39 -12.19
CA VAL A 108 4.28 11.64 -11.95
C VAL A 108 2.89 11.48 -12.54
N ALA A 109 1.91 11.33 -11.67
CA ALA A 109 0.52 11.24 -12.09
C ALA A 109 -0.02 12.63 -12.42
N ASP A 110 -0.71 12.79 -13.55
CA ASP A 110 -1.58 13.93 -13.75
C ASP A 110 -2.88 13.69 -13.00
N VAL A 111 -3.12 14.47 -11.95
CA VAL A 111 -4.34 14.37 -11.14
C VAL A 111 -5.04 15.73 -11.19
N ARG A 112 -6.22 15.76 -11.80
CA ARG A 112 -6.99 16.99 -12.02
C ARG A 112 -6.20 18.10 -12.74
N GLY A 113 -5.34 17.73 -13.70
CA GLY A 113 -4.51 18.66 -14.47
C GLY A 113 -3.30 19.20 -13.71
N ALA A 114 -2.88 18.56 -12.61
CA ALA A 114 -1.69 18.92 -11.86
C ALA A 114 -0.79 17.71 -11.60
N PRO A 115 0.55 17.88 -11.60
CA PRO A 115 1.49 16.79 -11.35
C PRO A 115 1.51 16.38 -9.88
N LEU A 116 1.27 15.12 -9.60
CA LEU A 116 1.40 14.50 -8.28
C LEU A 116 2.42 13.36 -8.35
N PRO A 117 3.62 13.54 -7.79
CA PRO A 117 4.65 12.50 -7.75
C PRO A 117 4.28 11.35 -6.81
N ILE A 118 4.33 10.14 -7.34
CA ILE A 118 4.14 8.90 -6.59
C ILE A 118 5.44 8.09 -6.69
N VAL A 119 6.03 7.79 -5.56
CA VAL A 119 7.24 6.97 -5.45
C VAL A 119 6.84 5.55 -5.05
N GLY A 120 7.20 4.57 -5.85
CA GLY A 120 7.03 3.16 -5.51
C GLY A 120 8.36 2.57 -5.01
N VAL A 121 8.39 2.15 -3.77
CA VAL A 121 9.51 1.40 -3.17
C VAL A 121 9.20 -0.08 -3.27
N ASP A 122 10.11 -0.85 -3.83
CA ASP A 122 9.99 -2.31 -3.92
C ASP A 122 10.14 -2.94 -2.53
N ASP A 123 9.85 -4.23 -2.37
CA ASP A 123 9.70 -4.84 -1.05
C ASP A 123 10.99 -4.87 -0.21
N PRO A 124 11.01 -4.22 0.97
CA PRO A 124 12.18 -4.19 1.84
C PRO A 124 12.35 -5.48 2.66
N VAL A 125 11.30 -6.28 2.87
CA VAL A 125 11.37 -7.52 3.64
C VAL A 125 12.21 -8.55 2.90
N THR A 126 12.05 -8.64 1.58
CA THR A 126 12.83 -9.51 0.70
C THR A 126 14.09 -8.83 0.13
N ARG A 127 14.39 -7.59 0.58
CA ARG A 127 15.57 -6.81 0.18
C ARG A 127 15.63 -6.46 -1.31
N HIS A 128 14.48 -6.16 -1.89
CA HIS A 128 14.39 -5.64 -3.24
C HIS A 128 14.33 -4.11 -3.29
N ASP A 129 14.22 -3.45 -2.13
CA ASP A 129 14.13 -2.00 -2.02
C ASP A 129 15.46 -1.31 -2.35
N ASP A 130 15.35 -0.26 -3.14
CA ASP A 130 16.44 0.69 -3.44
C ASP A 130 15.85 2.11 -3.37
N LEU A 131 16.08 2.78 -2.25
CA LEU A 131 15.54 4.13 -2.05
C LEU A 131 16.22 5.16 -2.95
N ASP A 132 17.49 4.97 -3.33
CA ASP A 132 18.19 5.90 -4.20
C ASP A 132 17.58 5.86 -5.60
N ALA A 133 17.37 4.67 -6.13
CA ALA A 133 16.67 4.48 -7.40
C ALA A 133 15.21 4.97 -7.33
N ALA A 134 14.48 4.62 -6.26
CA ALA A 134 13.07 5.00 -6.10
C ALA A 134 12.86 6.51 -6.17
N PHE A 135 13.75 7.30 -5.55
CA PHE A 135 13.63 8.76 -5.47
C PHE A 135 14.42 9.52 -6.55
N ALA A 136 15.20 8.84 -7.41
CA ALA A 136 16.07 9.50 -8.40
C ALA A 136 15.29 10.45 -9.34
N GLY A 137 14.06 10.09 -9.73
CA GLY A 137 13.20 10.90 -10.60
C GLY A 137 12.17 11.78 -9.86
N ALA A 138 12.20 11.82 -8.52
CA ALA A 138 11.16 12.50 -7.74
C ALA A 138 11.41 14.01 -7.68
N PRO A 139 10.49 14.86 -8.21
CA PRO A 139 10.59 16.30 -8.10
C PRO A 139 10.66 16.77 -6.65
N LYS A 140 11.74 17.49 -6.27
CA LYS A 140 11.96 17.91 -4.88
C LYS A 140 11.01 19.02 -4.42
N GLN A 141 10.45 19.77 -5.36
CA GLN A 141 9.58 20.92 -5.11
C GLN A 141 8.12 20.56 -4.87
N LEU A 142 7.73 19.34 -5.27
CA LEU A 142 6.36 18.86 -5.16
C LEU A 142 6.20 17.92 -3.96
N PRO A 143 5.04 17.87 -3.32
CA PRO A 143 4.74 16.87 -2.31
C PRO A 143 4.74 15.48 -2.93
N ARG A 144 5.29 14.51 -2.22
CA ARG A 144 5.50 13.13 -2.69
C ARG A 144 4.74 12.14 -1.84
N ILE A 145 3.91 11.34 -2.49
CA ILE A 145 3.28 10.17 -1.88
C ILE A 145 4.16 8.97 -2.17
N VAL A 146 4.44 8.17 -1.15
CA VAL A 146 5.31 7.00 -1.26
C VAL A 146 4.50 5.74 -0.96
N LEU A 147 4.54 4.77 -1.85
CA LEU A 147 4.00 3.44 -1.65
C LEU A 147 5.15 2.53 -1.20
N CYS A 148 5.03 1.95 -0.02
CA CYS A 148 6.03 1.04 0.53
C CYS A 148 5.32 -0.03 1.37
N HIS A 149 5.40 -1.28 0.97
CA HIS A 149 4.65 -2.36 1.62
C HIS A 149 4.92 -2.42 3.11
N ALA A 150 6.19 -2.56 3.51
CA ALA A 150 6.58 -2.69 4.92
C ALA A 150 6.78 -1.33 5.61
N PRO A 151 6.00 -1.00 6.65
CA PRO A 151 6.03 0.30 7.31
C PRO A 151 7.32 0.58 8.09
N ASP A 152 8.08 -0.42 8.47
CA ASP A 152 9.34 -0.25 9.20
C ASP A 152 10.43 0.43 8.35
N ARG A 153 10.25 0.51 7.01
CA ARG A 153 11.07 1.33 6.11
C ARG A 153 10.69 2.82 6.13
N GLY A 154 9.53 3.15 6.67
CA GLY A 154 8.99 4.51 6.72
C GLY A 154 9.96 5.60 7.21
N PRO A 155 10.72 5.40 8.31
CA PRO A 155 11.69 6.39 8.78
C PRO A 155 12.79 6.73 7.76
N ASP A 156 13.25 5.75 6.98
CA ASP A 156 14.26 6.00 5.95
C ASP A 156 13.65 6.68 4.71
N VAL A 157 12.43 6.31 4.36
CA VAL A 157 11.61 6.99 3.33
C VAL A 157 11.35 8.45 3.72
N ALA A 158 11.03 8.74 4.98
CA ALA A 158 10.83 10.09 5.48
C ALA A 158 12.11 10.96 5.35
N LYS A 159 13.28 10.40 5.60
CA LYS A 159 14.58 11.09 5.38
C LYS A 159 14.79 11.49 3.92
N ARG A 160 14.18 10.79 2.96
CA ARG A 160 14.22 11.13 1.53
C ARG A 160 13.20 12.20 1.13
N GLY A 161 12.41 12.70 2.09
CA GLY A 161 11.46 13.79 1.92
C GLY A 161 10.12 13.36 1.35
N ALA A 162 9.61 12.23 1.78
CA ALA A 162 8.20 11.87 1.60
C ALA A 162 7.30 12.82 2.40
N ASP A 163 6.09 13.08 1.91
CA ASP A 163 5.05 13.80 2.65
C ASP A 163 4.03 12.83 3.23
N LEU A 164 3.64 11.82 2.45
CA LEU A 164 2.74 10.75 2.87
C LEU A 164 3.33 9.41 2.46
N VAL A 165 3.38 8.46 3.40
CA VAL A 165 3.75 7.07 3.13
C VAL A 165 2.52 6.18 3.33
N LEU A 166 2.24 5.32 2.38
CA LEU A 166 1.12 4.37 2.44
C LEU A 166 1.70 2.94 2.50
N SER A 167 1.37 2.22 3.56
CA SER A 167 1.92 0.89 3.87
C SER A 167 0.83 -0.11 4.28
N GLY A 168 1.15 -1.39 4.23
CA GLY A 168 0.34 -2.53 4.69
C GLY A 168 1.12 -3.46 5.61
N HIS A 169 1.23 -4.75 5.21
CA HIS A 169 2.11 -5.78 5.78
C HIS A 169 1.71 -6.33 7.16
N THR A 170 1.27 -5.50 8.08
CA THR A 170 1.17 -5.87 9.50
C THR A 170 -0.16 -6.50 9.89
N HIS A 171 -1.17 -6.45 9.01
CA HIS A 171 -2.54 -6.94 9.25
C HIS A 171 -3.19 -6.38 10.54
N GLY A 172 -2.71 -5.24 11.05
CA GLY A 172 -3.12 -4.75 12.35
C GLY A 172 -2.79 -5.70 13.51
N GLY A 173 -1.81 -6.63 13.29
CA GLY A 173 -1.46 -7.73 14.18
C GLY A 173 -2.35 -8.96 14.02
N GLN A 174 -3.35 -8.94 13.15
CA GLN A 174 -4.35 -9.98 12.84
C GLN A 174 -5.08 -10.57 14.06
N ILE A 175 -4.38 -10.92 15.14
CA ILE A 175 -4.94 -11.14 16.48
C ILE A 175 -4.34 -10.09 17.41
N PHE A 176 -5.20 -9.21 17.92
CA PHE A 176 -4.77 -8.16 18.83
C PHE A 176 -5.28 -8.39 20.23
N ILE A 177 -4.33 -8.58 21.16
CA ILE A 177 -4.54 -8.60 22.61
C ILE A 177 -3.72 -7.44 23.17
N LYS A 178 -4.41 -6.45 23.76
CA LYS A 178 -3.79 -5.22 24.28
C LYS A 178 -2.60 -5.52 25.19
N GLY A 179 -1.47 -4.88 24.94
CA GLY A 179 -0.23 -5.04 25.70
C GLY A 179 0.57 -6.31 25.40
N ILE A 180 -0.02 -7.34 24.79
CA ILE A 180 0.67 -8.58 24.40
C ILE A 180 1.11 -8.46 22.94
N THR A 181 0.17 -8.22 22.03
CA THR A 181 0.45 -8.18 20.58
C THR A 181 1.46 -7.08 20.25
N ASP A 182 1.28 -5.86 20.78
CA ASP A 182 2.23 -4.78 20.54
C ASP A 182 3.65 -5.11 21.04
N ARG A 183 3.76 -5.83 22.17
CA ARG A 183 5.06 -6.27 22.69
C ARG A 183 5.71 -7.33 21.80
N ILE A 184 4.92 -8.27 21.31
CA ILE A 184 5.41 -9.33 20.40
C ILE A 184 5.83 -8.70 19.07
N MET A 185 5.00 -7.86 18.46
CA MET A 185 5.31 -7.17 17.22
C MET A 185 6.61 -6.38 17.32
N LYS A 186 6.75 -5.58 18.38
CA LYS A 186 7.99 -4.83 18.64
C LYS A 186 9.22 -5.73 18.79
N LYS A 187 9.07 -6.91 19.44
CA LYS A 187 10.16 -7.88 19.59
C LYS A 187 10.62 -8.49 18.26
N VAL A 188 9.72 -8.65 17.32
CA VAL A 188 10.04 -9.15 15.96
C VAL A 188 10.35 -8.02 14.96
N GLY A 189 10.49 -6.77 15.42
CA GLY A 189 10.90 -5.65 14.60
C GLY A 189 9.76 -4.84 13.97
N LEU A 190 8.50 -5.25 14.15
CA LEU A 190 7.34 -4.54 13.62
C LEU A 190 6.92 -3.42 14.60
N ARG A 191 7.26 -2.19 14.26
CA ARG A 191 7.04 -1.01 15.14
C ARG A 191 5.71 -0.32 14.89
N TYR A 192 5.18 -0.43 13.67
CA TYR A 192 4.01 0.30 13.20
C TYR A 192 2.90 -0.71 12.89
N ARG A 193 1.88 -0.76 13.74
CA ARG A 193 0.83 -1.77 13.62
C ARG A 193 -0.31 -1.37 12.67
N ARG A 194 -0.87 -0.18 12.86
CA ARG A 194 -1.98 0.35 12.04
C ARG A 194 -2.24 1.83 12.35
N GLY A 195 -2.87 2.52 11.42
CA GLY A 195 -3.30 3.91 11.58
C GLY A 195 -2.24 4.91 11.16
N MET A 196 -2.43 6.16 11.53
CA MET A 196 -1.57 7.27 11.14
C MET A 196 -0.42 7.44 12.14
N TYR A 197 0.77 7.68 11.60
CA TYR A 197 1.99 7.97 12.36
C TYR A 197 2.66 9.22 11.80
N ASP A 198 3.17 10.07 12.68
CA ASP A 198 4.06 11.15 12.31
C ASP A 198 5.51 10.65 12.36
N LEU A 199 6.21 10.76 11.26
CA LEU A 199 7.60 10.32 11.14
C LEU A 199 8.55 11.52 11.15
N ALA A 200 9.64 11.41 11.91
CA ALA A 200 10.74 12.35 11.83
C ALA A 200 11.53 12.12 10.52
N GLY A 201 11.69 13.16 9.72
CA GLY A 201 12.38 13.10 8.43
C GLY A 201 13.02 14.42 8.05
N SER A 202 13.27 14.62 6.76
CA SER A 202 13.75 15.90 6.21
C SER A 202 12.67 17.00 6.28
N LYS A 203 11.43 16.61 6.44
CA LYS A 203 10.24 17.45 6.67
C LYS A 203 9.20 16.66 7.47
N ALA A 204 8.07 17.27 7.82
CA ALA A 204 6.94 16.57 8.42
C ALA A 204 6.44 15.51 7.44
N THR A 205 6.48 14.25 7.85
CA THR A 205 6.03 13.10 7.05
C THR A 205 4.97 12.34 7.81
N GLN A 206 3.83 12.08 7.17
CA GLN A 206 2.82 11.19 7.72
C GLN A 206 2.92 9.81 7.07
N MET A 207 2.70 8.75 7.85
CA MET A 207 2.61 7.40 7.35
C MET A 207 1.31 6.76 7.81
N TYR A 208 0.57 6.19 6.87
CA TYR A 208 -0.59 5.38 7.17
C TYR A 208 -0.28 3.89 6.96
N VAL A 209 -0.61 3.09 7.96
CA VAL A 209 -0.49 1.63 7.90
C VAL A 209 -1.89 1.03 7.95
N THR A 210 -2.33 0.43 6.82
CA THR A 210 -3.62 -0.26 6.75
C THR A 210 -3.50 -1.67 7.32
N PRO A 211 -4.52 -2.19 7.99
CA PRO A 211 -4.59 -3.60 8.35
C PRO A 211 -4.83 -4.52 7.13
N GLY A 212 -5.09 -3.94 5.95
CA GLY A 212 -5.31 -4.69 4.72
C GLY A 212 -6.65 -5.43 4.65
N VAL A 213 -6.86 -6.12 3.54
CA VAL A 213 -8.13 -6.78 3.19
C VAL A 213 -8.17 -8.24 3.63
N GLY A 214 -7.17 -9.03 3.25
CA GLY A 214 -7.16 -10.47 3.33
C GLY A 214 -6.70 -11.04 4.67
N PHE A 215 -6.40 -12.33 4.64
CA PHE A 215 -5.94 -13.10 5.81
C PHE A 215 -4.59 -13.74 5.52
N SER A 216 -3.69 -13.74 6.49
CA SER A 216 -2.39 -14.39 6.40
C SER A 216 -2.20 -15.36 7.57
N GLY A 217 -1.86 -16.62 7.28
CA GLY A 217 -1.63 -17.67 8.28
C GLY A 217 -2.88 -18.25 8.95
N ILE A 218 -3.87 -17.42 9.29
CA ILE A 218 -5.14 -17.83 9.89
C ILE A 218 -6.32 -17.11 9.26
N THR A 219 -7.53 -17.72 9.32
CA THR A 219 -8.77 -17.20 8.69
C THR A 219 -9.58 -16.26 9.59
N ARG A 220 -8.96 -15.68 10.61
CA ARG A 220 -9.66 -14.83 11.58
C ARG A 220 -8.86 -13.57 11.87
N ARG A 221 -9.59 -12.47 12.04
CA ARG A 221 -9.10 -11.20 12.57
C ARG A 221 -9.81 -10.95 13.89
N VAL A 222 -9.08 -10.76 14.98
CA VAL A 222 -9.63 -10.66 16.33
C VAL A 222 -8.99 -9.52 17.07
N GLY A 223 -9.83 -8.69 17.70
CA GLY A 223 -9.39 -7.58 18.54
C GLY A 223 -9.38 -6.23 17.82
N GLU A 224 -9.08 -5.21 18.59
CA GLU A 224 -9.15 -3.83 18.11
C GLU A 224 -8.16 -3.56 16.97
N GLY A 225 -8.70 -3.03 15.85
CA GLY A 225 -7.91 -2.56 14.73
C GLY A 225 -7.36 -3.67 13.84
N THR A 226 -7.94 -4.85 13.89
CA THR A 226 -7.61 -5.94 12.98
C THR A 226 -8.65 -6.13 11.87
N SER A 227 -9.76 -5.39 11.88
CA SER A 227 -10.79 -5.48 10.85
C SER A 227 -10.22 -5.23 9.46
N ALA A 228 -10.73 -5.95 8.46
CA ALA A 228 -10.39 -5.71 7.06
C ALA A 228 -10.75 -4.28 6.67
N GLU A 229 -9.91 -3.65 5.84
CA GLU A 229 -10.03 -2.24 5.51
C GLU A 229 -9.65 -1.96 4.06
N VAL A 230 -10.45 -1.10 3.43
CA VAL A 230 -10.08 -0.31 2.26
C VAL A 230 -10.06 1.14 2.72
N ALA A 231 -8.89 1.78 2.70
CA ALA A 231 -8.75 3.14 3.19
C ALA A 231 -9.05 4.16 2.08
N LEU A 232 -9.74 5.23 2.43
CA LEU A 232 -9.99 6.36 1.52
C LEU A 232 -9.40 7.64 2.14
N PHE A 233 -8.49 8.27 1.42
CA PHE A 233 -7.86 9.52 1.80
C PHE A 233 -8.45 10.66 0.98
N THR A 234 -8.62 11.82 1.62
CA THR A 234 -8.87 13.08 0.95
C THR A 234 -7.68 13.99 1.19
N LEU A 235 -7.06 14.48 0.12
CA LEU A 235 -5.94 15.41 0.24
C LEU A 235 -6.43 16.80 0.53
N HIS A 236 -5.78 17.48 1.49
CA HIS A 236 -6.02 18.87 1.82
C HIS A 236 -4.70 19.64 1.83
N ALA A 237 -4.73 20.84 1.25
CA ALA A 237 -3.63 21.79 1.38
C ALA A 237 -3.53 22.25 2.85
N ALA A 238 -2.29 22.38 3.36
CA ALA A 238 -2.00 22.87 4.71
C ALA A 238 -1.28 24.20 4.63
#